data_f497521e66255eb759cd473db201a411
#
_entry.id   f497521e66255eb759cd473db201a411
#
_cell.length_a   1.000
_cell.length_b   1.000
_cell.length_c   1.000
_cell.angle_alpha   90.00
_cell.angle_beta   90.00
_cell.angle_gamma   90.00
#
_symmetry.space_group_name_H-M   'P 1'
#
loop_
_entity.id
_entity.type
_entity.pdbx_description
1 polymer ?
#
loop_
_entity_poly.entity_id
_entity_poly.type
_entity_poly.pdbx_seq_one_letter_code
_entity_poly.pdbx_strand_id
1 'polypeptide(L)'
;MASLVSFLGDMDLAEEAAQEAFAIAAERWPRDGVPQHPVAWLVATGRNRTIDRVRRERTLEDKTRLLEADQPAATMDDIDLDDSTIPDERLELIFMCCHPALAVEGQVALTLRALGGLTTEEIARAFLVSEQTMKRRLSRAKAKINATAIPFAVPADRLLPDRLAAVLATVYLIFNQGYTDRGDLAAEAIRLGRLLAEVMADEPEVHGLLALMLLHESRRDARVVDGQLVPLAEQDRSRHDRAKVEAGRAALDRALALRPAARPYVLQAAIASLQAEEEVDWDEVAALYERLEWLTGSPVVTLNRAAAVAEAGAPERALELVDSLELGDYRYLHSTRAELLRRLGRQEEARAAFERALRLAATNPERRFLARRLAGL
;
A
#
# COMPACT_ATOMS: atom_id res chain seq x y z
N MET A 1 18.03 4.46 -4.24
CA MET A 1 17.32 5.72 -3.87
C MET A 1 17.58 6.10 -2.41
N ALA A 2 17.28 5.25 -1.42
CA ALA A 2 17.42 5.60 -0.01
C ALA A 2 18.84 6.16 0.31
N SER A 3 19.90 5.43 -0.02
CA SER A 3 21.28 5.86 0.20
C SER A 3 21.67 7.17 -0.50
N LEU A 4 21.08 7.45 -1.66
CA LEU A 4 21.30 8.72 -2.34
C LEU A 4 20.53 9.86 -1.66
N VAL A 5 19.30 9.63 -1.19
CA VAL A 5 18.54 10.63 -0.43
C VAL A 5 19.20 10.92 0.91
N SER A 6 19.67 9.88 1.62
CA SER A 6 20.44 10.01 2.86
C SER A 6 21.64 10.91 2.69
N PHE A 7 22.40 10.69 1.63
CA PHE A 7 23.64 11.44 1.38
C PHE A 7 23.39 12.86 0.85
N LEU A 8 22.45 13.04 -0.10
CA LEU A 8 22.24 14.31 -0.80
C LEU A 8 21.27 15.24 -0.07
N GLY A 9 20.43 14.70 0.84
CA GLY A 9 19.41 15.46 1.58
C GLY A 9 18.28 16.02 0.71
N ASP A 10 18.26 15.69 -0.58
CA ASP A 10 17.27 16.17 -1.54
C ASP A 10 16.80 15.03 -2.46
N MET A 11 15.48 14.85 -2.56
CA MET A 11 14.89 13.76 -3.37
C MET A 11 15.06 13.96 -4.88
N ASP A 12 15.04 15.20 -5.36
CA ASP A 12 15.17 15.48 -6.79
C ASP A 12 16.61 15.22 -7.24
N LEU A 13 17.58 15.67 -6.46
CA LEU A 13 19.00 15.38 -6.71
C LEU A 13 19.30 13.89 -6.63
N ALA A 14 18.72 13.17 -5.67
CA ALA A 14 18.89 11.74 -5.52
C ALA A 14 18.28 10.94 -6.69
N GLU A 15 17.10 11.36 -7.18
CA GLU A 15 16.47 10.74 -8.34
C GLU A 15 17.30 10.96 -9.62
N GLU A 16 17.79 12.15 -9.84
CA GLU A 16 18.64 12.49 -10.97
C GLU A 16 19.97 11.71 -10.92
N ALA A 17 20.62 11.68 -9.74
CA ALA A 17 21.83 10.88 -9.51
C ALA A 17 21.65 9.40 -9.80
N ALA A 18 20.51 8.84 -9.39
CA ALA A 18 20.17 7.45 -9.68
C ALA A 18 19.99 7.21 -11.18
N GLN A 19 19.26 8.08 -11.87
CA GLN A 19 19.06 7.98 -13.33
C GLN A 19 20.39 8.06 -14.10
N GLU A 20 21.28 8.99 -13.74
CA GLU A 20 22.60 9.09 -14.33
C GLU A 20 23.42 7.82 -14.07
N ALA A 21 23.42 7.29 -12.85
CA ALA A 21 24.14 6.06 -12.52
C ALA A 21 23.65 4.86 -13.33
N PHE A 22 22.32 4.71 -13.50
CA PHE A 22 21.75 3.66 -14.34
C PHE A 22 22.08 3.83 -15.82
N ALA A 23 22.09 5.06 -16.33
CA ALA A 23 22.48 5.34 -17.72
C ALA A 23 23.94 4.92 -17.97
N ILE A 24 24.85 5.25 -17.03
CA ILE A 24 26.27 4.85 -17.12
C ILE A 24 26.42 3.32 -17.01
N ALA A 25 25.64 2.67 -16.13
CA ALA A 25 25.63 1.22 -15.99
C ALA A 25 25.18 0.54 -17.29
N ALA A 26 24.10 1.03 -17.91
CA ALA A 26 23.60 0.52 -19.18
C ALA A 26 24.62 0.62 -20.33
N GLU A 27 25.50 1.64 -20.28
CA GLU A 27 26.57 1.80 -21.27
C GLU A 27 27.80 0.93 -20.97
N ARG A 28 28.21 0.84 -19.70
CA ARG A 28 29.47 0.20 -19.28
C ARG A 28 29.34 -1.30 -19.05
N TRP A 29 28.33 -1.78 -18.35
CA TRP A 29 28.19 -3.18 -17.96
C TRP A 29 28.15 -4.18 -19.13
N PRO A 30 27.58 -3.87 -20.30
CA PRO A 30 27.68 -4.77 -21.46
C PRO A 30 29.11 -4.98 -21.97
N ARG A 31 30.03 -4.03 -21.71
CA ARG A 31 31.44 -4.11 -22.16
C ARG A 31 32.37 -4.61 -21.07
N ASP A 32 32.20 -4.10 -19.85
CA ASP A 32 33.13 -4.27 -18.73
C ASP A 32 32.69 -5.38 -17.78
N GLY A 33 31.46 -5.92 -17.95
CA GLY A 33 30.83 -6.84 -17.04
C GLY A 33 30.12 -6.14 -15.88
N VAL A 34 29.19 -6.87 -15.23
CA VAL A 34 28.50 -6.40 -14.04
C VAL A 34 29.46 -6.46 -12.86
N PRO A 35 29.63 -5.38 -12.08
CA PRO A 35 30.52 -5.38 -10.92
C PRO A 35 30.06 -6.36 -9.85
N GLN A 36 30.97 -6.78 -8.96
CA GLN A 36 30.68 -7.74 -7.89
C GLN A 36 29.60 -7.22 -6.92
N HIS A 37 29.56 -5.90 -6.69
CA HIS A 37 28.57 -5.21 -5.86
C HIS A 37 27.81 -4.14 -6.68
N PRO A 38 26.82 -4.53 -7.51
CA PRO A 38 26.15 -3.61 -8.45
C PRO A 38 25.48 -2.41 -7.78
N VAL A 39 24.83 -2.64 -6.63
CA VAL A 39 24.12 -1.58 -5.89
C VAL A 39 25.11 -0.54 -5.34
N ALA A 40 26.19 -0.98 -4.69
CA ALA A 40 27.22 -0.09 -4.17
C ALA A 40 27.86 0.73 -5.30
N TRP A 41 28.14 0.11 -6.45
CA TRP A 41 28.66 0.78 -7.62
C TRP A 41 27.72 1.88 -8.16
N LEU A 42 26.40 1.59 -8.23
CA LEU A 42 25.40 2.57 -8.65
C LEU A 42 25.32 3.76 -7.70
N VAL A 43 25.31 3.50 -6.38
CA VAL A 43 25.28 4.55 -5.35
C VAL A 43 26.53 5.41 -5.42
N ALA A 44 27.71 4.80 -5.47
CA ALA A 44 28.98 5.52 -5.59
C ALA A 44 29.04 6.37 -6.87
N THR A 45 28.61 5.81 -8.01
CA THR A 45 28.57 6.51 -9.30
C THR A 45 27.64 7.73 -9.24
N GLY A 46 26.42 7.56 -8.71
CA GLY A 46 25.46 8.66 -8.55
C GLY A 46 25.98 9.77 -7.64
N ARG A 47 26.55 9.39 -6.47
CA ARG A 47 27.20 10.36 -5.55
C ARG A 47 28.27 11.17 -6.24
N ASN A 48 29.26 10.50 -6.85
CA ASN A 48 30.39 11.16 -7.47
C ASN A 48 29.95 12.13 -8.56
N ARG A 49 29.01 11.75 -9.41
CA ARG A 49 28.45 12.61 -10.45
C ARG A 49 27.77 13.86 -9.88
N THR A 50 26.98 13.70 -8.84
CA THR A 50 26.30 14.85 -8.21
C THR A 50 27.31 15.79 -7.55
N ILE A 51 28.31 15.25 -6.85
CA ILE A 51 29.42 16.07 -6.28
C ILE A 51 30.16 16.85 -7.37
N ASP A 52 30.52 16.19 -8.47
CA ASP A 52 31.21 16.83 -9.59
C ASP A 52 30.38 17.93 -10.25
N ARG A 53 29.08 17.75 -10.32
CA ARG A 53 28.15 18.76 -10.85
C ARG A 53 28.06 19.96 -9.91
N VAL A 54 27.76 19.73 -8.63
CA VAL A 54 27.69 20.80 -7.62
C VAL A 54 28.99 21.57 -7.52
N ARG A 55 30.13 20.90 -7.61
CA ARG A 55 31.46 21.57 -7.67
C ARG A 55 31.60 22.45 -8.92
N ARG A 56 31.18 21.97 -10.09
CA ARG A 56 31.19 22.76 -11.32
C ARG A 56 30.27 23.97 -11.27
N GLU A 57 29.06 23.79 -10.74
CA GLU A 57 28.10 24.88 -10.56
C GLU A 57 28.64 25.93 -9.58
N ARG A 58 29.19 25.53 -8.42
CA ARG A 58 29.87 26.44 -7.49
C ARG A 58 31.07 27.12 -8.10
N THR A 59 31.89 26.39 -8.87
CA THR A 59 33.02 26.97 -9.57
C THR A 59 32.60 27.96 -10.66
N LEU A 60 31.41 27.75 -11.28
CA LEU A 60 30.85 28.72 -12.24
C LEU A 60 30.31 29.97 -11.51
N GLU A 61 29.61 29.78 -10.40
CA GLU A 61 29.13 30.87 -9.53
C GLU A 61 30.30 31.60 -8.87
N ASP A 62 31.34 30.88 -8.43
CA ASP A 62 32.56 31.44 -7.86
C ASP A 62 33.43 32.11 -8.92
N LYS A 63 33.52 31.61 -10.16
CA LYS A 63 34.16 32.34 -11.28
C LYS A 63 33.42 33.61 -11.66
N THR A 64 32.14 33.68 -11.37
CA THR A 64 31.38 34.93 -11.50
C THR A 64 31.58 35.86 -10.30
N ARG A 65 32.02 35.31 -9.14
CA ARG A 65 32.28 36.04 -7.89
C ARG A 65 33.75 36.22 -7.52
N LEU A 66 34.67 35.41 -8.05
CA LEU A 66 36.05 35.35 -7.58
C LEU A 66 37.05 35.49 -8.75
N LEU A 67 37.45 36.69 -8.94
CA LEU A 67 38.79 37.00 -9.44
C LEU A 67 39.88 36.91 -8.32
N GLU A 68 39.55 36.34 -7.15
CA GLU A 68 40.53 36.25 -6.03
C GLU A 68 40.23 35.06 -5.12
N ALA A 69 41.20 34.15 -5.04
CA ALA A 69 41.57 33.23 -3.97
C ALA A 69 41.55 31.73 -4.28
N ASP A 70 42.75 31.25 -4.36
CA ASP A 70 43.23 29.87 -4.45
C ASP A 70 43.06 29.12 -3.12
N GLN A 71 42.40 27.92 -3.12
CA GLN A 71 42.63 26.92 -2.06
C GLN A 71 42.50 25.49 -2.60
N PRO A 72 43.31 24.52 -2.10
CA PRO A 72 43.48 23.21 -2.72
C PRO A 72 42.41 22.21 -2.36
N ALA A 73 42.11 21.30 -3.30
CA ALA A 73 41.12 20.22 -3.21
C ALA A 73 41.53 19.13 -2.21
N ALA A 74 40.63 18.77 -1.31
CA ALA A 74 40.76 17.60 -0.45
C ALA A 74 40.50 16.31 -1.25
N THR A 75 41.40 15.35 -1.11
CA THR A 75 41.24 13.97 -1.62
C THR A 75 40.18 13.21 -0.85
N MET A 76 39.31 12.50 -1.58
CA MET A 76 38.27 11.67 -1.00
C MET A 76 38.82 10.30 -0.64
N ASP A 77 38.70 9.94 0.63
CA ASP A 77 38.85 8.57 1.10
C ASP A 77 37.68 7.70 0.64
N ASP A 78 37.97 6.46 0.26
CA ASP A 78 37.01 5.41 -0.01
C ASP A 78 36.15 5.15 1.24
N ILE A 79 34.88 5.52 1.20
CA ILE A 79 33.96 5.19 2.27
C ILE A 79 33.39 3.82 1.96
N ASP A 80 33.77 2.85 2.78
CA ASP A 80 33.21 1.51 2.83
C ASP A 80 31.70 1.63 3.15
N LEU A 81 30.85 1.35 2.17
CA LEU A 81 29.41 1.22 2.41
C LEU A 81 29.18 -0.14 3.04
N ASP A 82 29.06 -0.18 4.35
CA ASP A 82 28.64 -1.35 5.08
C ASP A 82 27.20 -1.73 4.66
N ASP A 83 27.00 -2.96 4.20
CA ASP A 83 25.69 -3.51 3.77
C ASP A 83 24.64 -3.48 4.92
N SER A 84 25.07 -3.24 6.15
CA SER A 84 24.22 -3.15 7.34
C SER A 84 23.42 -1.84 7.43
N THR A 85 23.81 -0.76 6.74
CA THR A 85 23.12 0.55 6.78
C THR A 85 21.94 0.65 5.81
N ILE A 86 21.87 -0.18 4.78
CA ILE A 86 20.82 -0.15 3.75
C ILE A 86 19.40 -0.39 4.30
N PRO A 87 19.15 -1.32 5.26
CA PRO A 87 17.82 -1.51 5.84
C PRO A 87 17.29 -0.27 6.55
N ASP A 88 18.13 0.44 7.30
CA ASP A 88 17.74 1.62 8.06
C ASP A 88 17.39 2.80 7.12
N GLU A 89 18.19 3.03 6.09
CA GLU A 89 17.92 4.08 5.09
C GLU A 89 16.61 3.86 4.31
N ARG A 90 16.23 2.59 4.04
CA ARG A 90 14.93 2.28 3.43
C ARG A 90 13.77 2.61 4.36
N LEU A 91 13.93 2.31 5.63
CA LEU A 91 12.92 2.62 6.65
C LEU A 91 12.77 4.14 6.80
N GLU A 92 13.87 4.87 6.85
CA GLU A 92 13.89 6.33 6.88
C GLU A 92 13.14 6.94 5.66
N LEU A 93 13.40 6.40 4.46
CA LEU A 93 12.70 6.82 3.24
C LEU A 93 11.19 6.56 3.31
N ILE A 94 10.77 5.41 3.84
CA ILE A 94 9.36 5.08 4.04
C ILE A 94 8.70 6.11 4.96
N PHE A 95 9.29 6.38 6.12
CA PHE A 95 8.74 7.32 7.09
C PHE A 95 8.71 8.77 6.55
N MET A 96 9.66 9.15 5.72
CA MET A 96 9.65 10.44 5.04
C MET A 96 8.51 10.52 4.01
N CYS A 97 8.37 9.52 3.13
CA CYS A 97 7.32 9.48 2.09
C CYS A 97 5.91 9.42 2.68
N CYS A 98 5.72 8.75 3.82
CA CYS A 98 4.44 8.59 4.49
C CYS A 98 4.23 9.60 5.62
N HIS A 99 4.92 10.74 5.61
CA HIS A 99 4.80 11.73 6.69
C HIS A 99 3.40 12.35 6.74
N PRO A 100 2.73 12.45 7.93
CA PRO A 100 1.37 12.97 8.06
C PRO A 100 1.18 14.43 7.60
N ALA A 101 2.25 15.22 7.51
CA ALA A 101 2.21 16.56 6.94
C ALA A 101 1.98 16.60 5.43
N LEU A 102 2.13 15.47 4.75
CA LEU A 102 1.86 15.31 3.32
C LEU A 102 0.39 14.91 3.11
N ALA A 103 -0.22 15.39 2.03
CA ALA A 103 -1.53 14.87 1.61
C ALA A 103 -1.41 13.37 1.25
N VAL A 104 -2.47 12.60 1.52
CA VAL A 104 -2.50 11.14 1.30
C VAL A 104 -2.11 10.76 -0.13
N GLU A 105 -2.61 11.50 -1.12
CA GLU A 105 -2.28 11.27 -2.53
C GLU A 105 -0.79 11.53 -2.83
N GLY A 106 -0.18 12.44 -2.08
CA GLY A 106 1.26 12.71 -2.14
C GLY A 106 2.08 11.58 -1.51
N GLN A 107 1.65 11.10 -0.34
CA GLN A 107 2.28 9.96 0.35
C GLN A 107 2.30 8.73 -0.57
N VAL A 108 1.14 8.36 -1.12
CA VAL A 108 1.01 7.23 -2.04
C VAL A 108 1.88 7.41 -3.29
N ALA A 109 1.83 8.58 -3.92
CA ALA A 109 2.61 8.84 -5.13
C ALA A 109 4.12 8.79 -4.88
N LEU A 110 4.60 9.38 -3.76
CA LEU A 110 6.02 9.34 -3.39
C LEU A 110 6.47 7.92 -3.05
N THR A 111 5.67 7.16 -2.29
CA THR A 111 5.98 5.78 -1.92
C THR A 111 6.15 4.90 -3.16
N LEU A 112 5.21 4.97 -4.10
CA LEU A 112 5.29 4.23 -5.36
C LEU A 112 6.49 4.68 -6.22
N ARG A 113 6.79 5.98 -6.24
CA ARG A 113 7.91 6.51 -7.02
C ARG A 113 9.26 6.11 -6.42
N ALA A 114 9.45 6.37 -5.11
CA ALA A 114 10.75 6.27 -4.45
C ALA A 114 11.11 4.84 -4.03
N LEU A 115 10.11 4.06 -3.61
CA LEU A 115 10.27 2.69 -3.09
C LEU A 115 9.80 1.64 -4.10
N GLY A 116 8.70 1.93 -4.81
CA GLY A 116 8.13 1.06 -5.84
C GLY A 116 8.89 1.10 -7.16
N GLY A 117 9.65 2.17 -7.41
CA GLY A 117 10.37 2.35 -8.67
C GLY A 117 9.47 2.64 -9.88
N LEU A 118 8.17 2.88 -9.67
CA LEU A 118 7.23 3.16 -10.73
C LEU A 118 7.51 4.52 -11.38
N THR A 119 7.27 4.60 -12.68
CA THR A 119 7.32 5.87 -13.40
C THR A 119 6.11 6.74 -13.07
N THR A 120 6.23 8.05 -13.28
CA THR A 120 5.09 8.97 -13.09
C THR A 120 3.89 8.61 -13.97
N GLU A 121 4.13 8.11 -15.18
CA GLU A 121 3.10 7.65 -16.11
C GLU A 121 2.38 6.41 -15.57
N GLU A 122 3.12 5.41 -15.06
CA GLU A 122 2.54 4.20 -14.46
C GLU A 122 1.68 4.54 -13.25
N ILE A 123 2.17 5.42 -12.35
CA ILE A 123 1.40 5.88 -11.20
C ILE A 123 0.14 6.65 -11.66
N ALA A 124 0.26 7.56 -12.63
CA ALA A 124 -0.87 8.33 -13.15
C ALA A 124 -1.95 7.41 -13.75
N ARG A 125 -1.52 6.42 -14.54
CA ARG A 125 -2.41 5.41 -15.12
C ARG A 125 -3.11 4.60 -14.03
N ALA A 126 -2.37 4.21 -12.99
CA ALA A 126 -2.89 3.46 -11.86
C ALA A 126 -3.97 4.23 -11.08
N PHE A 127 -3.86 5.54 -10.97
CA PHE A 127 -4.83 6.38 -10.26
C PHE A 127 -5.86 7.08 -11.16
N LEU A 128 -5.92 6.74 -12.46
CA LEU A 128 -6.87 7.32 -13.43
C LEU A 128 -6.81 8.85 -13.46
N VAL A 129 -5.60 9.40 -13.35
CA VAL A 129 -5.35 10.83 -13.49
C VAL A 129 -4.41 11.09 -14.66
N SER A 130 -4.37 12.34 -15.16
CA SER A 130 -3.37 12.70 -16.16
C SER A 130 -1.95 12.66 -15.57
N GLU A 131 -0.96 12.37 -16.42
CA GLU A 131 0.45 12.42 -16.02
C GLU A 131 0.84 13.79 -15.47
N GLN A 132 0.31 14.86 -16.05
CA GLN A 132 0.52 16.24 -15.58
C GLN A 132 -0.03 16.44 -14.15
N THR A 133 -1.19 15.86 -13.83
CA THR A 133 -1.75 15.89 -12.47
C THR A 133 -0.85 15.15 -11.50
N MET A 134 -0.33 13.98 -11.90
CA MET A 134 0.57 13.19 -11.07
C MET A 134 1.92 13.91 -10.87
N LYS A 135 2.50 14.49 -11.91
CA LYS A 135 3.70 15.34 -11.82
C LYS A 135 3.51 16.47 -10.80
N ARG A 136 2.36 17.15 -10.84
CA ARG A 136 2.03 18.22 -9.87
C ARG A 136 1.89 17.68 -8.44
N ARG A 137 1.30 16.48 -8.23
CA ARG A 137 1.20 15.86 -6.90
C ARG A 137 2.58 15.55 -6.33
N LEU A 138 3.44 14.90 -7.11
CA LEU A 138 4.82 14.59 -6.73
C LEU A 138 5.63 15.86 -6.42
N SER A 139 5.58 16.85 -7.30
CA SER A 139 6.28 18.14 -7.10
C SER A 139 5.82 18.86 -5.83
N ARG A 140 4.51 18.90 -5.56
CA ARG A 140 3.97 19.52 -4.31
C ARG A 140 4.43 18.75 -3.07
N ALA A 141 4.43 17.41 -3.12
CA ALA A 141 4.84 16.58 -1.99
C ALA A 141 6.34 16.78 -1.70
N LYS A 142 7.20 16.77 -2.72
CA LYS A 142 8.64 17.07 -2.60
C LYS A 142 8.90 18.48 -2.07
N ALA A 143 8.22 19.49 -2.65
CA ALA A 143 8.32 20.87 -2.18
C ALA A 143 7.88 21.00 -0.71
N LYS A 144 6.86 20.25 -0.29
CA LYS A 144 6.41 20.23 1.11
C LYS A 144 7.46 19.60 2.03
N ILE A 145 8.11 18.52 1.62
CA ILE A 145 9.22 17.89 2.36
C ILE A 145 10.30 18.93 2.63
N ASN A 146 10.76 19.61 1.58
CA ASN A 146 11.82 20.62 1.69
C ASN A 146 11.38 21.83 2.55
N ALA A 147 10.16 22.35 2.32
CA ALA A 147 9.67 23.55 3.02
C ALA A 147 9.41 23.30 4.51
N THR A 148 9.05 22.08 4.91
CA THR A 148 8.78 21.75 6.32
C THR A 148 9.91 21.00 6.99
N ALA A 149 11.05 20.83 6.29
CA ALA A 149 12.22 20.10 6.75
C ALA A 149 11.83 18.72 7.35
N ILE A 150 10.98 17.96 6.63
CA ILE A 150 10.64 16.60 7.03
C ILE A 150 11.92 15.78 7.09
N PRO A 151 12.28 15.21 8.27
CA PRO A 151 13.56 14.55 8.42
C PRO A 151 13.60 13.23 7.63
N PHE A 152 14.74 12.94 7.04
CA PHE A 152 15.09 11.61 6.58
C PHE A 152 15.64 10.83 7.77
N ALA A 153 14.73 10.26 8.58
CA ALA A 153 15.06 9.55 9.81
C ALA A 153 13.89 8.69 10.27
N VAL A 154 14.20 7.62 11.01
CA VAL A 154 13.21 6.88 11.76
C VAL A 154 12.66 7.78 12.87
N PRO A 155 11.33 7.86 13.05
CA PRO A 155 10.75 8.69 14.11
C PRO A 155 11.19 8.24 15.50
N ALA A 156 11.28 9.16 16.44
CA ALA A 156 11.50 8.83 17.85
C ALA A 156 10.35 7.92 18.36
N ASP A 157 10.66 7.01 19.31
CA ASP A 157 9.77 5.96 19.82
C ASP A 157 8.37 6.46 20.20
N ARG A 158 8.26 7.65 20.79
CA ARG A 158 6.98 8.27 21.14
C ARG A 158 6.07 8.60 19.96
N LEU A 159 6.65 8.81 18.77
CA LEU A 159 5.94 9.15 17.52
C LEU A 159 5.77 7.93 16.62
N LEU A 160 6.49 6.86 16.90
CA LEU A 160 6.55 5.68 16.06
C LEU A 160 5.17 5.05 15.81
N PRO A 161 4.27 4.88 16.80
CA PRO A 161 2.96 4.27 16.59
C PRO A 161 2.11 5.03 15.56
N ASP A 162 2.00 6.36 15.69
CA ASP A 162 1.20 7.18 14.76
C ASP A 162 1.83 7.23 13.36
N ARG A 163 3.15 7.29 13.31
CA ARG A 163 3.90 7.31 12.05
C ARG A 163 3.82 5.96 11.34
N LEU A 164 3.92 4.85 12.07
CA LEU A 164 3.72 3.51 11.53
C LEU A 164 2.29 3.32 11.02
N ALA A 165 1.28 3.79 11.73
CA ALA A 165 -0.10 3.75 11.28
C ALA A 165 -0.28 4.44 9.91
N ALA A 166 0.35 5.59 9.69
CA ALA A 166 0.34 6.30 8.40
C ALA A 166 1.02 5.49 7.29
N VAL A 167 2.15 4.84 7.58
CA VAL A 167 2.86 3.96 6.65
C VAL A 167 1.97 2.79 6.24
N LEU A 168 1.41 2.07 7.21
CA LEU A 168 0.57 0.90 6.97
C LEU A 168 -0.70 1.27 6.18
N ALA A 169 -1.35 2.39 6.53
CA ALA A 169 -2.49 2.91 5.78
C ALA A 169 -2.13 3.24 4.32
N THR A 170 -0.95 3.83 4.08
CA THR A 170 -0.47 4.14 2.72
C THR A 170 -0.24 2.87 1.91
N VAL A 171 0.43 1.87 2.47
CA VAL A 171 0.68 0.57 1.81
C VAL A 171 -0.65 -0.15 1.53
N TYR A 172 -1.59 -0.12 2.47
CA TYR A 172 -2.91 -0.73 2.27
C TYR A 172 -3.75 0.01 1.21
N LEU A 173 -3.63 1.33 1.10
CA LEU A 173 -4.26 2.10 0.02
C LEU A 173 -3.71 1.70 -1.36
N ILE A 174 -2.39 1.53 -1.47
CA ILE A 174 -1.74 1.04 -2.70
C ILE A 174 -2.29 -0.35 -3.06
N PHE A 175 -2.38 -1.26 -2.08
CA PHE A 175 -2.94 -2.59 -2.27
C PHE A 175 -4.38 -2.54 -2.80
N ASN A 176 -5.24 -1.73 -2.17
CA ASN A 176 -6.64 -1.60 -2.56
C ASN A 176 -6.82 -1.03 -3.97
N GLN A 177 -5.94 -0.15 -4.42
CA GLN A 177 -5.94 0.31 -5.82
C GLN A 177 -5.61 -0.82 -6.80
N GLY A 178 -4.74 -1.76 -6.42
CA GLY A 178 -4.40 -2.94 -7.21
C GLY A 178 -5.43 -4.08 -7.11
N TYR A 179 -6.33 -4.01 -6.14
CA TYR A 179 -7.21 -5.12 -5.79
C TYR A 179 -8.28 -5.42 -6.85
N THR A 180 -8.72 -4.44 -7.63
CA THR A 180 -9.84 -4.60 -8.59
C THR A 180 -9.39 -4.97 -10.00
N ASP A 181 -8.36 -4.33 -10.58
CA ASP A 181 -8.00 -4.52 -11.98
C ASP A 181 -6.49 -4.36 -12.29
N ARG A 182 -5.67 -4.04 -11.29
CA ARG A 182 -4.28 -3.60 -11.50
C ARG A 182 -3.31 -4.39 -10.64
N GLY A 183 -3.15 -5.68 -10.99
CA GLY A 183 -2.29 -6.62 -10.29
C GLY A 183 -0.91 -6.11 -9.91
N ASP A 184 -0.37 -5.21 -10.71
CA ASP A 184 0.96 -4.64 -10.49
C ASP A 184 1.05 -3.86 -9.16
N LEU A 185 0.00 -3.07 -8.81
CA LEU A 185 -0.01 -2.33 -7.55
C LEU A 185 -0.19 -3.23 -6.32
N ALA A 186 -0.99 -4.29 -6.42
CA ALA A 186 -1.15 -5.22 -5.31
C ALA A 186 0.15 -5.99 -5.06
N ALA A 187 0.84 -6.42 -6.12
CA ALA A 187 2.14 -7.06 -6.03
C ALA A 187 3.18 -6.11 -5.41
N GLU A 188 3.17 -4.83 -5.80
CA GLU A 188 4.07 -3.82 -5.24
C GLU A 188 3.78 -3.54 -3.76
N ALA A 189 2.51 -3.43 -3.36
CA ALA A 189 2.13 -3.28 -1.96
C ALA A 189 2.59 -4.48 -1.11
N ILE A 190 2.45 -5.71 -1.62
CA ILE A 190 2.96 -6.92 -0.96
C ILE A 190 4.49 -6.88 -0.85
N ARG A 191 5.20 -6.42 -1.89
CA ARG A 191 6.66 -6.24 -1.85
C ARG A 191 7.07 -5.23 -0.77
N LEU A 192 6.38 -4.09 -0.67
CA LEU A 192 6.58 -3.09 0.38
C LEU A 192 6.25 -3.66 1.77
N GLY A 193 5.18 -4.44 1.90
CA GLY A 193 4.83 -5.12 3.14
C GLY A 193 5.91 -6.12 3.61
N ARG A 194 6.53 -6.87 2.68
CA ARG A 194 7.67 -7.74 2.99
C ARG A 194 8.88 -6.95 3.45
N LEU A 195 9.22 -5.87 2.76
CA LEU A 195 10.30 -4.98 3.16
C LEU A 195 10.08 -4.43 4.58
N LEU A 196 8.86 -3.98 4.90
CA LEU A 196 8.53 -3.54 6.25
C LEU A 196 8.69 -4.66 7.28
N ALA A 197 8.27 -5.88 6.96
CA ALA A 197 8.40 -7.04 7.84
C ALA A 197 9.87 -7.45 8.09
N GLU A 198 10.77 -7.18 7.14
CA GLU A 198 12.22 -7.38 7.29
C GLU A 198 12.83 -6.33 8.22
N VAL A 199 12.51 -5.04 8.03
CA VAL A 199 13.13 -3.94 8.78
C VAL A 199 12.45 -3.65 10.12
N MET A 200 11.21 -4.10 10.33
CA MET A 200 10.42 -3.95 11.56
C MET A 200 9.88 -5.32 12.02
N ALA A 201 10.77 -6.28 12.19
CA ALA A 201 10.43 -7.69 12.44
C ALA A 201 9.65 -7.93 13.75
N ASP A 202 9.65 -6.99 14.67
CA ASP A 202 8.99 -7.09 15.98
C ASP A 202 7.68 -6.30 16.07
N GLU A 203 7.20 -5.74 14.92
CA GLU A 203 5.95 -4.99 14.87
C GLU A 203 4.79 -5.85 14.36
N PRO A 204 3.84 -6.24 15.23
CA PRO A 204 2.73 -7.14 14.86
C PRO A 204 1.84 -6.62 13.73
N GLU A 205 1.58 -5.31 13.69
CA GLU A 205 0.72 -4.70 12.67
C GLU A 205 1.33 -4.75 11.28
N VAL A 206 2.65 -4.75 11.17
CA VAL A 206 3.35 -4.92 9.89
C VAL A 206 3.12 -6.33 9.34
N HIS A 207 3.30 -7.35 10.20
CA HIS A 207 3.03 -8.74 9.83
C HIS A 207 1.53 -8.98 9.58
N GLY A 208 0.65 -8.33 10.37
CA GLY A 208 -0.80 -8.37 10.17
C GLY A 208 -1.21 -7.80 8.81
N LEU A 209 -0.67 -6.64 8.42
CA LEU A 209 -0.94 -6.06 7.10
C LEU A 209 -0.41 -6.94 5.96
N LEU A 210 0.80 -7.49 6.09
CA LEU A 210 1.35 -8.41 5.09
C LEU A 210 0.47 -9.66 4.93
N ALA A 211 0.06 -10.26 6.06
CA ALA A 211 -0.85 -11.40 6.07
C ALA A 211 -2.18 -11.07 5.38
N LEU A 212 -2.80 -9.95 5.72
CA LEU A 212 -4.05 -9.47 5.13
C LEU A 212 -3.94 -9.36 3.61
N MET A 213 -2.89 -8.70 3.12
CA MET A 213 -2.67 -8.52 1.69
C MET A 213 -2.46 -9.85 0.96
N LEU A 214 -1.67 -10.75 1.52
CA LEU A 214 -1.41 -12.08 0.93
C LEU A 214 -2.68 -12.92 0.86
N LEU A 215 -3.47 -12.98 1.94
CA LEU A 215 -4.72 -13.72 2.01
C LEU A 215 -5.79 -13.15 1.06
N HIS A 216 -5.87 -11.83 0.94
CA HIS A 216 -6.77 -11.21 -0.03
C HIS A 216 -6.32 -11.45 -1.48
N GLU A 217 -5.02 -11.37 -1.75
CA GLU A 217 -4.47 -11.57 -3.08
C GLU A 217 -4.58 -13.04 -3.52
N SER A 218 -4.53 -14.00 -2.59
CA SER A 218 -4.68 -15.42 -2.90
C SER A 218 -5.99 -15.75 -3.61
N ARG A 219 -7.04 -14.95 -3.38
CA ARG A 219 -8.39 -15.13 -3.94
C ARG A 219 -8.64 -14.38 -5.25
N ARG A 220 -7.62 -13.74 -5.84
CA ARG A 220 -7.76 -12.90 -7.05
C ARG A 220 -8.52 -13.63 -8.15
N ASP A 221 -8.09 -14.84 -8.50
CA ASP A 221 -8.64 -15.61 -9.62
C ASP A 221 -10.02 -16.23 -9.35
N ALA A 222 -10.39 -16.36 -8.07
CA ALA A 222 -11.72 -16.81 -7.65
C ALA A 222 -12.74 -15.66 -7.56
N ARG A 223 -12.27 -14.43 -7.36
CA ARG A 223 -13.14 -13.25 -7.14
C ARG A 223 -13.77 -12.70 -8.39
N VAL A 224 -13.08 -12.79 -9.52
CA VAL A 224 -13.60 -12.35 -10.83
C VAL A 224 -13.46 -13.51 -11.80
N VAL A 225 -14.58 -14.06 -12.24
CA VAL A 225 -14.64 -15.16 -13.21
C VAL A 225 -15.39 -14.67 -14.44
N ASP A 226 -14.79 -14.77 -15.61
CA ASP A 226 -15.36 -14.30 -16.90
C ASP A 226 -15.84 -12.83 -16.84
N GLY A 227 -15.08 -11.98 -16.13
CA GLY A 227 -15.39 -10.57 -15.94
C GLY A 227 -16.60 -10.31 -15.04
N GLN A 228 -17.01 -11.28 -14.22
CA GLN A 228 -18.09 -11.20 -13.27
C GLN A 228 -17.60 -11.33 -11.83
N LEU A 229 -18.09 -10.48 -10.94
CA LEU A 229 -17.79 -10.59 -9.53
C LEU A 229 -18.48 -11.83 -8.94
N VAL A 230 -17.73 -12.59 -8.13
CA VAL A 230 -18.19 -13.76 -7.41
C VAL A 230 -18.14 -13.46 -5.91
N PRO A 231 -19.28 -13.50 -5.19
CA PRO A 231 -19.32 -13.35 -3.74
C PRO A 231 -18.44 -14.37 -3.03
N LEU A 232 -17.92 -14.03 -1.86
CA LEU A 232 -16.99 -14.88 -1.11
C LEU A 232 -17.53 -16.30 -0.88
N ALA A 233 -18.79 -16.42 -0.50
CA ALA A 233 -19.45 -17.70 -0.25
C ALA A 233 -19.62 -18.57 -1.52
N GLU A 234 -19.59 -17.95 -2.71
CA GLU A 234 -19.75 -18.61 -4.01
C GLU A 234 -18.40 -18.85 -4.72
N GLN A 235 -17.27 -18.41 -4.13
CA GLN A 235 -15.95 -18.54 -4.74
C GLN A 235 -15.46 -19.99 -4.76
N ASP A 236 -14.94 -20.41 -5.91
CA ASP A 236 -14.24 -21.69 -6.04
C ASP A 236 -12.86 -21.61 -5.37
N ARG A 237 -12.72 -22.28 -4.26
CA ARG A 237 -11.51 -22.30 -3.44
C ARG A 237 -10.35 -23.04 -4.08
N SER A 238 -10.60 -23.93 -5.03
CA SER A 238 -9.57 -24.61 -5.81
C SER A 238 -8.74 -23.62 -6.64
N ARG A 239 -9.29 -22.43 -6.90
CA ARG A 239 -8.65 -21.32 -7.61
C ARG A 239 -7.86 -20.39 -6.70
N HIS A 240 -7.84 -20.63 -5.38
CA HIS A 240 -7.02 -19.86 -4.48
C HIS A 240 -5.54 -20.21 -4.66
N ASP A 241 -4.68 -19.18 -4.68
CA ASP A 241 -3.22 -19.36 -4.68
C ASP A 241 -2.76 -19.89 -3.31
N ARG A 242 -2.51 -21.20 -3.24
CA ARG A 242 -2.13 -21.89 -1.99
C ARG A 242 -0.85 -21.34 -1.39
N ALA A 243 0.14 -20.98 -2.22
CA ALA A 243 1.40 -20.43 -1.72
C ALA A 243 1.18 -19.08 -1.02
N LYS A 244 0.29 -18.24 -1.54
CA LYS A 244 -0.08 -16.98 -0.87
C LYS A 244 -0.91 -17.22 0.41
N VAL A 245 -1.78 -18.23 0.43
CA VAL A 245 -2.51 -18.60 1.67
C VAL A 245 -1.53 -19.02 2.75
N GLU A 246 -0.61 -19.93 2.44
CA GLU A 246 0.42 -20.42 3.38
C GLU A 246 1.32 -19.27 3.86
N ALA A 247 1.82 -18.43 2.96
CA ALA A 247 2.64 -17.27 3.33
C ALA A 247 1.85 -16.24 4.17
N GLY A 248 0.58 -16.05 3.88
CA GLY A 248 -0.29 -15.17 4.66
C GLY A 248 -0.52 -15.70 6.07
N ARG A 249 -0.77 -17.00 6.22
CA ARG A 249 -0.89 -17.65 7.53
C ARG A 249 0.41 -17.57 8.33
N ALA A 250 1.55 -17.87 7.72
CA ALA A 250 2.85 -17.75 8.37
C ALA A 250 3.13 -16.31 8.88
N ALA A 251 2.75 -15.30 8.11
CA ALA A 251 2.85 -13.90 8.54
C ALA A 251 1.89 -13.59 9.71
N LEU A 252 0.66 -14.12 9.68
CA LEU A 252 -0.29 -13.99 10.80
C LEU A 252 0.22 -14.68 12.07
N ASP A 253 0.76 -15.89 11.95
CA ASP A 253 1.34 -16.63 13.08
C ASP A 253 2.50 -15.83 13.70
N ARG A 254 3.34 -15.21 12.88
CA ARG A 254 4.39 -14.32 13.38
C ARG A 254 3.80 -13.12 14.13
N ALA A 255 2.76 -12.47 13.60
CA ALA A 255 2.10 -11.37 14.28
C ALA A 255 1.54 -11.79 15.65
N LEU A 256 0.89 -12.96 15.71
CA LEU A 256 0.30 -13.50 16.95
C LEU A 256 1.36 -13.92 17.95
N ALA A 257 2.50 -14.48 17.50
CA ALA A 257 3.62 -14.85 18.36
C ALA A 257 4.23 -13.65 19.11
N LEU A 258 4.11 -12.44 18.56
CA LEU A 258 4.52 -11.19 19.20
C LEU A 258 3.55 -10.72 20.29
N ARG A 259 2.47 -11.49 20.55
CA ARG A 259 1.45 -11.25 21.58
C ARG A 259 0.90 -9.82 21.56
N PRO A 260 0.39 -9.34 20.43
CA PRO A 260 -0.13 -7.98 20.34
C PRO A 260 -1.33 -7.83 21.28
N ALA A 261 -1.50 -6.63 21.86
CA ALA A 261 -2.84 -6.15 22.17
C ALA A 261 -3.68 -6.17 20.87
N ALA A 262 -5.02 -6.22 20.98
CA ALA A 262 -5.88 -6.22 19.81
C ALA A 262 -5.49 -5.09 18.83
N ARG A 263 -5.14 -5.46 17.60
CA ARG A 263 -4.61 -4.57 16.55
C ARG A 263 -5.43 -4.70 15.29
N PRO A 264 -5.76 -3.59 14.61
CA PRO A 264 -6.68 -3.62 13.45
C PRO A 264 -6.24 -4.52 12.30
N TYR A 265 -4.99 -4.46 11.85
CA TYR A 265 -4.54 -5.30 10.73
C TYR A 265 -4.39 -6.77 11.11
N VAL A 266 -3.96 -7.06 12.33
CA VAL A 266 -3.89 -8.44 12.83
C VAL A 266 -5.29 -9.07 12.88
N LEU A 267 -6.30 -8.33 13.37
CA LEU A 267 -7.70 -8.81 13.38
C LEU A 267 -8.25 -9.02 11.96
N GLN A 268 -8.00 -8.09 11.06
CA GLN A 268 -8.42 -8.23 9.66
C GLN A 268 -7.72 -9.42 8.98
N ALA A 269 -6.46 -9.68 9.28
CA ALA A 269 -5.74 -10.84 8.77
C ALA A 269 -6.31 -12.16 9.34
N ALA A 270 -6.68 -12.19 10.64
CA ALA A 270 -7.32 -13.35 11.24
C ALA A 270 -8.67 -13.65 10.59
N ILE A 271 -9.50 -12.63 10.37
CA ILE A 271 -10.76 -12.75 9.61
C ILE A 271 -10.50 -13.31 8.21
N ALA A 272 -9.53 -12.75 7.48
CA ALA A 272 -9.21 -13.19 6.13
C ALA A 272 -8.67 -14.64 6.10
N SER A 273 -7.95 -15.07 7.14
CA SER A 273 -7.47 -16.44 7.29
C SER A 273 -8.62 -17.43 7.49
N LEU A 274 -9.56 -17.13 8.38
CA LEU A 274 -10.78 -17.95 8.57
C LEU A 274 -11.61 -18.03 7.29
N GLN A 275 -11.77 -16.93 6.57
CA GLN A 275 -12.45 -16.89 5.29
C GLN A 275 -11.77 -17.68 4.17
N ALA A 276 -10.50 -18.06 4.34
CA ALA A 276 -9.76 -18.91 3.42
C ALA A 276 -9.87 -20.41 3.75
N GLU A 277 -10.53 -20.80 4.86
CA GLU A 277 -10.81 -22.22 5.21
C GLU A 277 -11.86 -22.82 4.28
N GLU A 278 -11.85 -24.15 4.16
CA GLU A 278 -12.89 -24.88 3.39
C GLU A 278 -14.27 -24.69 4.02
N GLU A 279 -14.35 -24.83 5.33
CA GLU A 279 -15.53 -24.55 6.15
C GLU A 279 -15.25 -23.32 7.01
N VAL A 280 -15.95 -22.23 6.71
CA VAL A 280 -15.76 -20.96 7.44
C VAL A 280 -16.56 -20.97 8.71
N ASP A 281 -15.91 -20.76 9.84
CA ASP A 281 -16.59 -20.46 11.12
C ASP A 281 -17.07 -19.00 11.12
N TRP A 282 -18.31 -18.79 10.66
CA TRP A 282 -18.91 -17.46 10.56
C TRP A 282 -19.22 -16.82 11.90
N ASP A 283 -19.43 -17.63 12.95
CA ASP A 283 -19.62 -17.12 14.32
C ASP A 283 -18.30 -16.50 14.82
N GLU A 284 -17.16 -17.19 14.61
CA GLU A 284 -15.85 -16.65 14.95
C GLU A 284 -15.51 -15.39 14.11
N VAL A 285 -15.81 -15.42 12.81
CA VAL A 285 -15.63 -14.25 11.93
C VAL A 285 -16.46 -13.06 12.43
N ALA A 286 -17.70 -13.25 12.83
CA ALA A 286 -18.56 -12.21 13.36
C ALA A 286 -18.03 -11.65 14.70
N ALA A 287 -17.51 -12.50 15.58
CA ALA A 287 -16.90 -12.10 16.83
C ALA A 287 -15.61 -11.28 16.64
N LEU A 288 -14.77 -11.64 15.66
CA LEU A 288 -13.59 -10.87 15.30
C LEU A 288 -13.95 -9.50 14.70
N TYR A 289 -15.00 -9.43 13.87
CA TYR A 289 -15.51 -8.16 13.37
C TYR A 289 -16.07 -7.28 14.50
N GLU A 290 -16.75 -7.85 15.49
CA GLU A 290 -17.22 -7.10 16.67
C GLU A 290 -16.05 -6.47 17.43
N ARG A 291 -14.98 -7.21 17.61
CA ARG A 291 -13.76 -6.72 18.25
C ARG A 291 -13.08 -5.62 17.43
N LEU A 292 -13.04 -5.78 16.10
CA LEU A 292 -12.49 -4.78 15.18
C LEU A 292 -13.36 -3.51 15.16
N GLU A 293 -14.69 -3.65 15.20
CA GLU A 293 -15.64 -2.54 15.30
C GLU A 293 -15.41 -1.72 16.59
N TRP A 294 -15.26 -2.40 17.72
CA TRP A 294 -14.96 -1.73 18.98
C TRP A 294 -13.66 -0.92 18.94
N LEU A 295 -12.62 -1.43 18.24
CA LEU A 295 -11.34 -0.74 18.11
C LEU A 295 -11.38 0.46 17.17
N THR A 296 -12.13 0.36 16.07
CA THR A 296 -12.04 1.32 14.97
C THR A 296 -13.20 2.31 14.93
N GLY A 297 -14.35 1.95 15.52
CA GLY A 297 -15.60 2.71 15.39
C GLY A 297 -16.09 2.83 13.94
N SER A 298 -15.57 1.99 13.02
CA SER A 298 -15.83 2.14 11.58
C SER A 298 -17.18 1.55 11.19
N PRO A 299 -18.10 2.33 10.62
CA PRO A 299 -19.38 1.81 10.15
C PRO A 299 -19.26 0.81 8.99
N VAL A 300 -18.14 0.83 8.26
CA VAL A 300 -17.85 -0.18 7.23
C VAL A 300 -17.51 -1.53 7.88
N VAL A 301 -16.87 -1.53 9.04
CA VAL A 301 -16.60 -2.76 9.81
C VAL A 301 -17.91 -3.34 10.31
N THR A 302 -18.84 -2.51 10.83
CA THR A 302 -20.20 -2.95 11.23
C THR A 302 -20.95 -3.56 10.04
N LEU A 303 -20.84 -2.98 8.85
CA LEU A 303 -21.45 -3.54 7.63
C LEU A 303 -20.89 -4.93 7.29
N ASN A 304 -19.58 -5.11 7.41
CA ASN A 304 -18.91 -6.39 7.16
C ASN A 304 -19.28 -7.42 8.26
N ARG A 305 -19.39 -6.98 9.52
CA ARG A 305 -19.92 -7.81 10.61
C ARG A 305 -21.33 -8.29 10.31
N ALA A 306 -22.21 -7.40 9.82
CA ALA A 306 -23.58 -7.79 9.46
C ALA A 306 -23.58 -8.89 8.39
N ALA A 307 -22.70 -8.81 7.39
CA ALA A 307 -22.57 -9.88 6.40
C ALA A 307 -22.15 -11.22 7.05
N ALA A 308 -21.19 -11.20 7.98
CA ALA A 308 -20.75 -12.40 8.70
C ALA A 308 -21.89 -12.99 9.58
N VAL A 309 -22.63 -12.14 10.29
CA VAL A 309 -23.80 -12.54 11.10
C VAL A 309 -24.89 -13.21 10.24
N ALA A 310 -25.08 -12.71 9.01
CA ALA A 310 -26.02 -13.33 8.08
C ALA A 310 -25.56 -14.70 7.58
N GLU A 311 -24.26 -14.86 7.33
CA GLU A 311 -23.69 -16.16 6.96
C GLU A 311 -23.69 -17.16 8.14
N ALA A 312 -23.59 -16.67 9.39
CA ALA A 312 -23.78 -17.46 10.61
C ALA A 312 -25.26 -17.87 10.86
N GLY A 313 -26.20 -17.51 9.96
CA GLY A 313 -27.60 -17.95 10.02
C GLY A 313 -28.57 -16.99 10.73
N ALA A 314 -28.16 -15.74 11.00
CA ALA A 314 -29.01 -14.75 11.66
C ALA A 314 -29.26 -13.50 10.77
N PRO A 315 -29.93 -13.64 9.60
CA PRO A 315 -30.12 -12.55 8.64
C PRO A 315 -31.03 -11.42 9.18
N GLU A 316 -31.95 -11.67 10.11
CA GLU A 316 -32.79 -10.64 10.76
C GLU A 316 -31.90 -9.69 11.58
N ARG A 317 -31.04 -10.27 12.41
CA ARG A 317 -30.08 -9.47 13.23
C ARG A 317 -29.07 -8.71 12.35
N ALA A 318 -28.65 -9.33 11.25
CA ALA A 318 -27.79 -8.67 10.27
C ALA A 318 -28.49 -7.45 9.65
N LEU A 319 -29.76 -7.56 9.31
CA LEU A 319 -30.56 -6.45 8.75
C LEU A 319 -30.72 -5.31 9.76
N GLU A 320 -30.94 -5.60 11.05
CA GLU A 320 -30.97 -4.60 12.12
C GLU A 320 -29.66 -3.82 12.21
N LEU A 321 -28.52 -4.50 12.13
CA LEU A 321 -27.20 -3.86 12.09
C LEU A 321 -27.07 -2.93 10.88
N VAL A 322 -27.45 -3.40 9.70
CA VAL A 322 -27.36 -2.61 8.45
C VAL A 322 -28.29 -1.39 8.51
N ASP A 323 -29.51 -1.54 9.00
CA ASP A 323 -30.49 -0.45 9.10
C ASP A 323 -30.14 0.60 10.16
N SER A 324 -29.24 0.28 11.11
CA SER A 324 -28.70 1.25 12.07
C SER A 324 -27.58 2.13 11.52
N LEU A 325 -27.07 1.85 10.31
CA LEU A 325 -25.93 2.55 9.73
C LEU A 325 -26.34 3.78 8.93
N GLU A 326 -25.69 4.91 9.20
CA GLU A 326 -25.84 6.16 8.46
C GLU A 326 -24.72 6.30 7.40
N LEU A 327 -24.72 5.43 6.37
CA LEU A 327 -23.72 5.44 5.31
C LEU A 327 -24.18 6.10 4.00
N GLY A 328 -25.34 6.75 3.99
CA GLY A 328 -25.86 7.55 2.86
C GLY A 328 -25.80 6.81 1.53
N ASP A 329 -25.02 7.33 0.59
CA ASP A 329 -24.87 6.79 -0.77
C ASP A 329 -23.77 5.71 -0.87
N TYR A 330 -23.40 5.05 0.23
CA TYR A 330 -22.42 3.97 0.19
C TYR A 330 -23.03 2.72 -0.44
N ARG A 331 -22.67 2.42 -1.68
CA ARG A 331 -23.28 1.35 -2.49
C ARG A 331 -23.32 -0.02 -1.80
N TYR A 332 -22.27 -0.35 -1.03
CA TYR A 332 -22.18 -1.63 -0.35
C TYR A 332 -23.23 -1.79 0.77
N LEU A 333 -23.62 -0.69 1.42
CA LEU A 333 -24.76 -0.70 2.35
C LEU A 333 -26.02 -1.19 1.64
N HIS A 334 -26.33 -0.59 0.49
CA HIS A 334 -27.55 -0.92 -0.26
C HIS A 334 -27.51 -2.33 -0.84
N SER A 335 -26.35 -2.81 -1.33
CA SER A 335 -26.23 -4.17 -1.86
C SER A 335 -26.32 -5.23 -0.76
N THR A 336 -25.71 -5.00 0.41
CA THR A 336 -25.82 -5.91 1.57
C THR A 336 -27.26 -5.93 2.08
N ARG A 337 -27.90 -4.76 2.25
CA ARG A 337 -29.31 -4.66 2.63
C ARG A 337 -30.21 -5.41 1.67
N ALA A 338 -30.00 -5.27 0.36
CA ALA A 338 -30.77 -5.96 -0.68
C ALA A 338 -30.67 -7.48 -0.57
N GLU A 339 -29.45 -8.00 -0.36
CA GLU A 339 -29.22 -9.43 -0.22
C GLU A 339 -29.86 -10.00 1.07
N LEU A 340 -29.80 -9.26 2.18
CA LEU A 340 -30.46 -9.64 3.43
C LEU A 340 -31.96 -9.69 3.28
N LEU A 341 -32.58 -8.67 2.66
CA LEU A 341 -34.00 -8.61 2.38
C LEU A 341 -34.46 -9.76 1.46
N ARG A 342 -33.64 -10.09 0.45
CA ARG A 342 -33.91 -11.24 -0.42
C ARG A 342 -33.90 -12.56 0.35
N ARG A 343 -32.91 -12.78 1.23
CA ARG A 343 -32.83 -13.98 2.11
C ARG A 343 -34.03 -14.08 3.04
N LEU A 344 -34.57 -12.94 3.47
CA LEU A 344 -35.77 -12.86 4.32
C LEU A 344 -37.11 -12.91 3.55
N GLY A 345 -37.08 -13.10 2.23
CA GLY A 345 -38.29 -13.14 1.40
C GLY A 345 -38.98 -11.78 1.19
N ARG A 346 -38.36 -10.66 1.61
CA ARG A 346 -38.90 -9.28 1.48
C ARG A 346 -38.58 -8.72 0.09
N GLN A 347 -39.18 -9.33 -0.95
CA GLN A 347 -38.76 -9.12 -2.36
C GLN A 347 -38.91 -7.69 -2.84
N GLU A 348 -40.00 -6.97 -2.53
CA GLU A 348 -40.19 -5.57 -2.98
C GLU A 348 -39.16 -4.64 -2.39
N GLU A 349 -38.82 -4.81 -1.13
CA GLU A 349 -37.79 -4.01 -0.47
C GLU A 349 -36.39 -4.37 -0.97
N ALA A 350 -36.15 -5.66 -1.24
CA ALA A 350 -34.91 -6.12 -1.85
C ALA A 350 -34.69 -5.48 -3.25
N ARG A 351 -35.76 -5.43 -4.06
CA ARG A 351 -35.75 -4.79 -5.38
C ARG A 351 -35.36 -3.31 -5.28
N ALA A 352 -36.01 -2.56 -4.42
CA ALA A 352 -35.73 -1.14 -4.23
C ALA A 352 -34.28 -0.90 -3.79
N ALA A 353 -33.75 -1.75 -2.90
CA ALA A 353 -32.37 -1.68 -2.42
C ALA A 353 -31.36 -2.05 -3.52
N PHE A 354 -31.58 -3.10 -4.33
CA PHE A 354 -30.73 -3.43 -5.49
C PHE A 354 -30.72 -2.32 -6.54
N GLU A 355 -31.86 -1.71 -6.85
CA GLU A 355 -31.95 -0.56 -7.76
C GLU A 355 -31.12 0.62 -7.24
N ARG A 356 -31.16 0.88 -5.92
CA ARG A 356 -30.32 1.93 -5.34
C ARG A 356 -28.84 1.59 -5.46
N ALA A 357 -28.41 0.36 -5.14
CA ALA A 357 -27.05 -0.12 -5.30
C ALA A 357 -26.59 -0.02 -6.76
N LEU A 358 -27.45 -0.39 -7.72
CA LEU A 358 -27.15 -0.33 -9.16
C LEU A 358 -26.90 1.10 -9.66
N ARG A 359 -27.69 2.08 -9.17
CA ARG A 359 -27.45 3.50 -9.48
C ARG A 359 -26.10 4.02 -8.98
N LEU A 360 -25.60 3.46 -7.88
CA LEU A 360 -24.33 3.84 -7.23
C LEU A 360 -23.14 3.01 -7.73
N ALA A 361 -23.35 1.99 -8.57
CA ALA A 361 -22.28 1.13 -9.05
C ALA A 361 -21.29 1.88 -9.94
N ALA A 362 -20.00 1.79 -9.58
CA ALA A 362 -18.94 2.53 -10.26
C ALA A 362 -18.34 1.76 -11.44
N THR A 363 -18.31 0.41 -11.39
CA THR A 363 -17.65 -0.43 -12.39
C THR A 363 -18.63 -1.30 -13.19
N ASN A 364 -18.23 -1.71 -14.41
CA ASN A 364 -19.05 -2.60 -15.23
C ASN A 364 -19.27 -3.99 -14.60
N PRO A 365 -18.28 -4.64 -13.97
CA PRO A 365 -18.49 -5.90 -13.27
C PRO A 365 -19.55 -5.80 -12.15
N GLU A 366 -19.50 -4.72 -11.35
CA GLU A 366 -20.49 -4.46 -10.30
C GLU A 366 -21.91 -4.28 -10.86
N ARG A 367 -22.06 -3.47 -11.93
CA ARG A 367 -23.35 -3.26 -12.58
C ARG A 367 -23.93 -4.57 -13.09
N ARG A 368 -23.11 -5.40 -13.74
CA ARG A 368 -23.56 -6.73 -14.23
C ARG A 368 -23.98 -7.65 -13.10
N PHE A 369 -23.22 -7.66 -12.01
CA PHE A 369 -23.56 -8.45 -10.83
C PHE A 369 -24.90 -8.03 -10.24
N LEU A 370 -25.07 -6.74 -9.94
CA LEU A 370 -26.29 -6.20 -9.34
C LEU A 370 -27.53 -6.36 -10.25
N ALA A 371 -27.36 -6.17 -11.57
CA ALA A 371 -28.45 -6.37 -12.53
C ALA A 371 -28.91 -7.84 -12.58
N ARG A 372 -27.98 -8.80 -12.50
CA ARG A 372 -28.34 -10.23 -12.41
C ARG A 372 -29.10 -10.56 -11.12
N ARG A 373 -28.63 -10.05 -9.97
CA ARG A 373 -29.30 -10.26 -8.68
C ARG A 373 -30.72 -9.68 -8.70
N LEU A 374 -30.90 -8.51 -9.30
CA LEU A 374 -32.19 -7.85 -9.47
C LEU A 374 -33.14 -8.64 -10.40
N ALA A 375 -32.60 -9.22 -11.49
CA ALA A 375 -33.40 -10.04 -12.42
C ALA A 375 -33.78 -11.40 -11.85
N GLY A 376 -33.13 -11.87 -10.81
CA GLY A 376 -33.36 -13.15 -10.14
C GLY A 376 -34.28 -13.05 -8.90
N LEU A 377 -34.88 -11.87 -8.62
CA LEU A 377 -35.93 -11.67 -7.62
C LEU A 377 -37.27 -12.04 -8.21
#